data_7bf4e8894e0c0aa468f6b1972374bd55
#
_entry.id   7bf4e8894e0c0aa468f6b1972374bd55
#
_cell.length_a   1.000
_cell.length_b   1.000
_cell.length_c   1.000
_cell.angle_alpha   90.00
_cell.angle_beta   90.00
_cell.angle_gamma   90.00
#
_symmetry.space_group_name_H-M   'P 1'
#
loop_
_entity.id
_entity.type
_entity.pdbx_description
1 polymer ?
#
loop_
_entity_poly.entity_id
_entity_poly.type
_entity_poly.pdbx_seq_one_letter_code
_entity_poly.pdbx_strand_id
1 'polypeptide(L)'
;MIRILATIGPKTDNTSSIEFINSHTQFMRLNGSHADYEWHKEAVDKIRQVNPEAIILLDIPGIKPRTNNAENIDIAKGEIITFYHGNKPKAGGIPLTRQLPAIAELPAMFSLNDGQHFFEAISHTETSITGVSLSDFNLKTRKGLNIPGAVYDDDKQQELIINFLKKFSDIDVDAYGISFVQNAKVVKDIKSLFPKKIIISKLENSEGLRHLEEICEASDVIMIDRGDLAAEIGFDNLYNGVNEISACSKKYGKSLIMATENLSTMMSTSQPSKSDIMSLGHSIHVGADCIMLSEETAMASEYRSIIAWLNNFLCNCKTEQLSTSRQTVWKDKNNLMWSVINTLPKDLPFIVSSRSGDAMQRVLSCSFNNLYLITDSQRTRKLAHLYRQNIVVLVDPELRSKIPSELIYEYVRHHSSIVFANYSLALSTFVSKPFSGALADNITFIEKDKVGL
;
A
#
# COMPACT_ATOMS: atom_id res chain seq x y z
N MET A 1 -5.72 15.39 -4.98
CA MET A 1 -6.32 15.24 -3.62
C MET A 1 -5.88 13.90 -3.06
N ILE A 2 -5.49 13.82 -1.78
CA ILE A 2 -5.15 12.56 -1.12
C ILE A 2 -6.40 11.68 -1.04
N ARG A 3 -6.24 10.39 -1.32
CA ARG A 3 -7.35 9.43 -1.36
C ARG A 3 -7.61 8.84 0.02
N ILE A 4 -8.83 8.37 0.24
CA ILE A 4 -9.19 7.59 1.42
C ILE A 4 -9.34 6.13 0.98
N LEU A 5 -8.76 5.19 1.72
CA LEU A 5 -9.02 3.76 1.60
C LEU A 5 -9.83 3.32 2.82
N ALA A 6 -11.08 2.94 2.61
CA ALA A 6 -11.97 2.54 3.70
C ALA A 6 -12.05 1.02 3.81
N THR A 7 -11.82 0.48 5.01
CA THR A 7 -12.01 -0.95 5.27
C THR A 7 -13.48 -1.26 5.50
N ILE A 8 -14.01 -2.20 4.73
CA ILE A 8 -15.35 -2.75 4.93
C ILE A 8 -15.28 -3.85 5.97
N GLY A 9 -16.18 -3.81 6.94
CA GLY A 9 -16.25 -4.77 8.04
C GLY A 9 -17.64 -4.80 8.67
N PRO A 10 -17.82 -5.41 9.86
CA PRO A 10 -19.13 -5.70 10.45
C PRO A 10 -20.07 -4.49 10.60
N LYS A 11 -19.55 -3.27 10.66
CA LYS A 11 -20.37 -2.05 10.75
C LYS A 11 -20.69 -1.43 9.39
N THR A 12 -19.99 -1.86 8.34
CA THR A 12 -20.06 -1.21 7.01
C THR A 12 -20.33 -2.16 5.84
N ASP A 13 -20.62 -3.44 6.10
CA ASP A 13 -20.88 -4.47 5.08
C ASP A 13 -22.33 -4.48 4.52
N ASN A 14 -23.09 -3.41 4.78
CA ASN A 14 -24.43 -3.23 4.24
C ASN A 14 -24.47 -2.15 3.14
N THR A 15 -25.45 -2.25 2.23
CA THR A 15 -25.57 -1.37 1.05
C THR A 15 -25.54 0.12 1.41
N SER A 16 -26.33 0.56 2.41
CA SER A 16 -26.40 1.98 2.80
C SER A 16 -25.05 2.51 3.31
N SER A 17 -24.26 1.69 3.99
CA SER A 17 -22.94 2.06 4.44
C SER A 17 -21.95 2.14 3.27
N ILE A 18 -22.03 1.18 2.35
CA ILE A 18 -21.19 1.17 1.14
C ILE A 18 -21.50 2.37 0.26
N GLU A 19 -22.79 2.73 0.06
CA GLU A 19 -23.20 3.95 -0.66
C GLU A 19 -22.62 5.22 -0.03
N PHE A 20 -22.70 5.33 1.29
CA PHE A 20 -22.11 6.46 2.00
C PHE A 20 -20.58 6.51 1.81
N ILE A 21 -19.88 5.38 1.96
CA ILE A 21 -18.43 5.30 1.73
C ILE A 21 -18.11 5.68 0.29
N ASN A 22 -18.86 5.15 -0.68
CA ASN A 22 -18.66 5.41 -2.09
C ASN A 22 -18.85 6.89 -2.48
N SER A 23 -19.67 7.65 -1.74
CA SER A 23 -19.80 9.09 -1.93
C SER A 23 -18.54 9.90 -1.54
N HIS A 24 -17.63 9.30 -0.77
CA HIS A 24 -16.39 9.91 -0.30
C HIS A 24 -15.13 9.29 -0.94
N THR A 25 -15.17 8.00 -1.25
CA THR A 25 -14.06 7.28 -1.87
C THR A 25 -14.54 6.08 -2.67
N GLN A 26 -13.87 5.80 -3.78
CA GLN A 26 -14.08 4.59 -4.58
C GLN A 26 -13.10 3.48 -4.21
N PHE A 27 -12.23 3.69 -3.23
CA PHE A 27 -11.19 2.74 -2.83
C PHE A 27 -11.55 2.06 -1.52
N MET A 28 -11.86 0.76 -1.58
CA MET A 28 -12.35 -0.05 -0.46
C MET A 28 -11.45 -1.25 -0.22
N ARG A 29 -11.24 -1.61 1.05
CA ARG A 29 -10.41 -2.74 1.48
C ARG A 29 -11.25 -3.79 2.18
N LEU A 30 -10.94 -5.04 1.89
CA LEU A 30 -11.40 -6.22 2.63
C LEU A 30 -10.20 -6.87 3.32
N ASN A 31 -10.30 -7.13 4.62
CA ASN A 31 -9.22 -7.76 5.39
C ASN A 31 -9.37 -9.28 5.37
N GLY A 32 -8.55 -9.97 4.59
CA GLY A 32 -8.56 -11.41 4.44
C GLY A 32 -8.15 -12.20 5.70
N SER A 33 -7.68 -11.52 6.77
CA SER A 33 -7.42 -12.16 8.06
C SER A 33 -8.69 -12.45 8.87
N HIS A 34 -9.82 -11.86 8.49
CA HIS A 34 -11.10 -11.93 9.18
C HIS A 34 -12.19 -12.42 8.23
N ALA A 35 -13.25 -12.97 8.79
CA ALA A 35 -14.38 -13.54 8.08
C ALA A 35 -13.99 -14.73 7.14
N ASP A 36 -14.95 -15.31 6.47
CA ASP A 36 -14.78 -16.42 5.56
C ASP A 36 -14.91 -16.00 4.09
N TYR A 37 -14.79 -16.94 3.19
CA TYR A 37 -14.90 -16.73 1.76
C TYR A 37 -16.28 -16.16 1.36
N GLU A 38 -17.36 -16.69 1.95
CA GLU A 38 -18.73 -16.31 1.59
C GLU A 38 -19.00 -14.85 1.94
N TRP A 39 -18.57 -14.42 3.13
CA TRP A 39 -18.67 -13.02 3.53
C TRP A 39 -17.91 -12.08 2.56
N HIS A 40 -16.68 -12.46 2.17
CA HIS A 40 -15.90 -11.65 1.24
C HIS A 40 -16.57 -11.53 -0.12
N LYS A 41 -17.12 -12.62 -0.62
CA LYS A 41 -17.86 -12.64 -1.90
C LYS A 41 -19.09 -11.73 -1.85
N GLU A 42 -19.91 -11.88 -0.81
CA GLU A 42 -21.09 -11.02 -0.62
C GLU A 42 -20.72 -9.53 -0.48
N ALA A 43 -19.65 -9.22 0.25
CA ALA A 43 -19.18 -7.84 0.41
C ALA A 43 -18.73 -7.25 -0.95
N VAL A 44 -17.99 -8.01 -1.76
CA VAL A 44 -17.60 -7.57 -3.11
C VAL A 44 -18.81 -7.38 -4.00
N ASP A 45 -19.77 -8.31 -3.99
CA ASP A 45 -20.99 -8.22 -4.80
C ASP A 45 -21.79 -6.94 -4.43
N LYS A 46 -21.94 -6.62 -3.14
CA LYS A 46 -22.57 -5.38 -2.68
C LYS A 46 -21.81 -4.13 -3.14
N ILE A 47 -20.49 -4.14 -3.05
CA ILE A 47 -19.66 -3.01 -3.54
C ILE A 47 -19.85 -2.82 -5.04
N ARG A 48 -19.82 -3.91 -5.83
CA ARG A 48 -20.00 -3.86 -7.28
C ARG A 48 -21.42 -3.41 -7.69
N GLN A 49 -22.43 -3.77 -6.92
CA GLN A 49 -23.80 -3.27 -7.14
C GLN A 49 -23.91 -1.76 -6.94
N VAL A 50 -23.23 -1.21 -5.92
CA VAL A 50 -23.21 0.23 -5.65
C VAL A 50 -22.34 0.96 -6.66
N ASN A 51 -21.16 0.43 -6.97
CA ASN A 51 -20.23 1.02 -7.91
C ASN A 51 -19.39 -0.06 -8.64
N PRO A 52 -19.72 -0.38 -9.90
CA PRO A 52 -18.93 -1.33 -10.71
C PRO A 52 -17.47 -0.92 -10.89
N GLU A 53 -17.17 0.38 -10.84
CA GLU A 53 -15.81 0.95 -11.03
C GLU A 53 -15.02 1.11 -9.73
N ALA A 54 -15.59 0.76 -8.58
CA ALA A 54 -14.86 0.80 -7.31
C ALA A 54 -13.53 0.03 -7.42
N ILE A 55 -12.52 0.48 -6.69
CA ILE A 55 -11.23 -0.21 -6.58
C ILE A 55 -11.26 -1.02 -5.28
N ILE A 56 -11.24 -2.33 -5.40
CA ILE A 56 -11.36 -3.25 -4.26
C ILE A 56 -10.00 -3.90 -4.00
N LEU A 57 -9.47 -3.66 -2.80
CA LEU A 57 -8.26 -4.29 -2.28
C LEU A 57 -8.65 -5.48 -1.39
N LEU A 58 -8.15 -6.67 -1.71
CA LEU A 58 -8.10 -7.80 -0.79
C LEU A 58 -6.73 -7.85 -0.11
N ASP A 59 -6.71 -7.58 1.19
CA ASP A 59 -5.50 -7.60 2.01
C ASP A 59 -5.26 -9.02 2.52
N ILE A 60 -4.15 -9.64 2.08
CA ILE A 60 -3.85 -11.05 2.30
C ILE A 60 -3.26 -11.26 3.69
N PRO A 61 -3.70 -12.27 4.44
CA PRO A 61 -3.14 -12.58 5.75
C PRO A 61 -1.63 -12.83 5.70
N GLY A 62 -0.89 -12.20 6.62
CA GLY A 62 0.55 -12.41 6.75
C GLY A 62 0.93 -13.76 7.38
N ILE A 63 2.23 -14.08 7.28
CA ILE A 63 2.83 -15.29 7.85
C ILE A 63 3.00 -15.20 9.39
N LYS A 64 2.81 -14.03 9.97
CA LYS A 64 3.01 -13.77 11.41
C LYS A 64 2.34 -14.82 12.31
N PRO A 65 3.05 -15.44 13.27
CA PRO A 65 2.46 -16.34 14.25
C PRO A 65 1.44 -15.60 15.10
N ARG A 66 0.35 -16.28 15.43
CA ARG A 66 -0.70 -15.75 16.32
C ARG A 66 -0.93 -16.69 17.47
N THR A 67 -1.33 -16.18 18.62
CA THR A 67 -1.70 -17.01 19.76
C THR A 67 -2.90 -17.89 19.41
N ASN A 68 -2.93 -19.09 19.98
CA ASN A 68 -3.97 -20.11 19.74
C ASN A 68 -4.50 -20.68 21.06
N ASN A 69 -4.62 -19.82 22.08
CA ASN A 69 -5.22 -20.16 23.36
C ASN A 69 -6.74 -20.41 23.19
N ALA A 70 -7.25 -21.42 23.89
CA ALA A 70 -8.68 -21.80 23.82
C ALA A 70 -9.58 -20.78 24.53
N GLU A 71 -9.09 -20.20 25.61
CA GLU A 71 -9.79 -19.22 26.45
C GLU A 71 -8.91 -17.99 26.66
N ASN A 72 -9.49 -16.89 27.07
CA ASN A 72 -8.74 -15.70 27.47
C ASN A 72 -7.88 -16.02 28.69
N ILE A 73 -6.67 -15.47 28.72
CA ILE A 73 -5.68 -15.71 29.77
C ILE A 73 -5.31 -14.39 30.40
N ASP A 74 -5.48 -14.27 31.72
CA ASP A 74 -4.96 -13.14 32.46
C ASP A 74 -3.46 -13.32 32.67
N ILE A 75 -2.68 -12.35 32.18
CA ILE A 75 -1.23 -12.32 32.32
C ILE A 75 -0.86 -11.18 33.23
N ALA A 76 -0.11 -11.48 34.29
CA ALA A 76 0.37 -10.49 35.24
C ALA A 76 1.74 -9.92 34.82
N LYS A 77 1.98 -8.66 35.19
CA LYS A 77 3.31 -8.05 35.07
C LYS A 77 4.34 -8.86 35.87
N GLY A 78 5.48 -9.16 35.24
CA GLY A 78 6.54 -9.99 35.84
C GLY A 78 6.35 -11.50 35.65
N GLU A 79 5.23 -11.94 35.07
CA GLU A 79 4.99 -13.34 34.76
C GLU A 79 5.87 -13.82 33.60
N ILE A 80 6.45 -15.02 33.75
CA ILE A 80 7.28 -15.63 32.70
C ILE A 80 6.39 -16.50 31.82
N ILE A 81 6.30 -16.15 30.55
CA ILE A 81 5.45 -16.81 29.57
C ILE A 81 6.31 -17.39 28.43
N THR A 82 6.01 -18.62 28.05
CA THR A 82 6.59 -19.29 26.86
C THR A 82 5.53 -19.37 25.76
N PHE A 83 5.82 -18.78 24.61
CA PHE A 83 5.03 -18.94 23.38
C PHE A 83 5.67 -20.05 22.53
N TYR A 84 4.87 -21.02 22.07
CA TYR A 84 5.42 -22.20 21.41
C TYR A 84 4.57 -22.73 20.25
N HIS A 85 5.21 -23.39 19.29
CA HIS A 85 4.54 -24.14 18.24
C HIS A 85 5.00 -25.61 18.28
N GLY A 86 4.07 -26.55 18.07
CA GLY A 86 4.36 -27.98 18.16
C GLY A 86 4.18 -28.54 19.56
N ASN A 87 5.18 -29.28 20.05
CA ASN A 87 5.10 -29.95 21.34
C ASN A 87 5.05 -28.97 22.51
N LYS A 88 4.11 -29.17 23.42
CA LYS A 88 3.91 -28.33 24.60
C LYS A 88 5.15 -28.33 25.50
N PRO A 89 5.67 -27.16 25.95
CA PRO A 89 6.74 -27.09 26.92
C PRO A 89 6.34 -27.72 28.26
N LYS A 90 7.30 -28.28 28.99
CA LYS A 90 7.06 -28.90 30.30
C LYS A 90 6.44 -27.94 31.32
N ALA A 91 6.84 -26.69 31.31
CA ALA A 91 6.32 -25.62 32.20
C ALA A 91 4.97 -25.03 31.77
N GLY A 92 4.35 -25.57 30.73
CA GLY A 92 3.16 -24.94 30.14
C GLY A 92 3.54 -23.88 29.11
N GLY A 93 2.59 -23.01 28.75
CA GLY A 93 2.81 -21.91 27.79
C GLY A 93 1.62 -21.66 26.90
N ILE A 94 1.77 -20.71 26.01
CA ILE A 94 0.73 -20.29 25.06
C ILE A 94 1.04 -20.84 23.69
N PRO A 95 0.15 -21.66 23.09
CA PRO A 95 0.37 -22.23 21.78
C PRO A 95 0.25 -21.15 20.69
N LEU A 96 1.01 -21.34 19.60
CA LEU A 96 0.99 -20.49 18.42
C LEU A 96 0.35 -21.24 17.24
N THR A 97 -0.25 -20.51 16.32
CA THR A 97 -0.90 -21.05 15.12
C THR A 97 0.08 -21.63 14.12
N ARG A 98 1.34 -21.21 14.16
CA ARG A 98 2.41 -21.64 13.24
C ARG A 98 3.79 -21.50 13.88
N GLN A 99 4.79 -22.05 13.21
CA GLN A 99 6.19 -22.00 13.63
C GLN A 99 6.69 -20.57 13.78
N LEU A 100 7.63 -20.35 14.70
CA LEU A 100 8.34 -19.08 14.83
C LEU A 100 9.17 -18.77 13.58
N PRO A 101 9.35 -17.49 13.25
CA PRO A 101 10.35 -17.08 12.27
C PRO A 101 11.77 -17.39 12.79
N ALA A 102 12.75 -17.37 11.91
CA ALA A 102 14.15 -17.52 12.30
C ALA A 102 14.60 -16.30 13.13
N ILE A 103 15.15 -16.55 14.30
CA ILE A 103 15.68 -15.56 15.23
C ILE A 103 17.20 -15.75 15.28
N ALA A 104 17.95 -14.86 14.64
CA ALA A 104 19.42 -14.95 14.61
C ALA A 104 20.02 -14.57 15.96
N GLU A 105 19.50 -13.51 16.56
CA GLU A 105 19.90 -13.01 17.88
C GLU A 105 18.65 -12.78 18.72
N LEU A 106 18.70 -13.14 20.01
CA LEU A 106 17.59 -12.91 20.92
C LEU A 106 17.37 -11.39 21.03
N PRO A 107 16.19 -10.86 20.63
CA PRO A 107 15.91 -9.44 20.81
C PRO A 107 15.79 -9.10 22.30
N ALA A 108 16.05 -7.85 22.67
CA ALA A 108 15.83 -7.41 24.04
C ALA A 108 14.35 -7.54 24.44
N MET A 109 13.45 -7.28 23.51
CA MET A 109 12.00 -7.34 23.71
C MET A 109 11.31 -7.93 22.48
N PHE A 110 10.16 -8.55 22.72
CA PHE A 110 9.16 -8.90 21.71
C PHE A 110 7.77 -8.49 22.19
N SER A 111 6.77 -8.54 21.32
CA SER A 111 5.45 -8.03 21.67
C SER A 111 4.30 -8.86 21.12
N LEU A 112 3.12 -8.67 21.69
CA LEU A 112 1.84 -9.16 21.22
C LEU A 112 0.92 -8.00 20.82
N ASN A 113 -0.05 -8.33 19.93
CA ASN A 113 -1.12 -7.42 19.52
C ASN A 113 -0.58 -6.10 19.00
N ASP A 114 0.30 -6.19 18.00
CA ASP A 114 0.87 -5.05 17.26
C ASP A 114 1.55 -4.01 18.18
N GLY A 115 2.36 -4.54 19.12
CA GLY A 115 3.12 -3.71 20.06
C GLY A 115 2.36 -3.23 21.29
N GLN A 116 1.15 -3.71 21.57
CA GLN A 116 0.40 -3.29 22.75
C GLN A 116 0.91 -3.90 24.06
N HIS A 117 1.46 -5.14 24.00
CA HIS A 117 1.93 -5.87 25.19
C HIS A 117 3.35 -6.35 24.97
N PHE A 118 4.29 -5.83 25.75
CA PHE A 118 5.71 -6.12 25.63
C PHE A 118 6.16 -7.19 26.63
N PHE A 119 7.16 -7.95 26.17
CA PHE A 119 7.87 -8.96 26.95
C PHE A 119 9.38 -8.71 26.87
N GLU A 120 10.07 -8.72 28.00
CA GLU A 120 11.51 -8.79 28.03
C GLU A 120 11.93 -10.24 27.70
N ALA A 121 12.72 -10.41 26.64
CA ALA A 121 13.07 -11.74 26.16
C ALA A 121 14.12 -12.42 27.07
N ILE A 122 13.86 -13.69 27.44
CA ILE A 122 14.75 -14.50 28.26
C ILE A 122 15.52 -15.49 27.40
N SER A 123 14.82 -16.20 26.51
CA SER A 123 15.39 -17.26 25.70
C SER A 123 14.52 -17.60 24.50
N HIS A 124 15.12 -18.21 23.49
CA HIS A 124 14.38 -18.80 22.37
C HIS A 124 14.97 -20.15 21.95
N THR A 125 14.14 -20.89 21.22
CA THR A 125 14.52 -22.10 20.48
C THR A 125 13.91 -22.00 19.09
N GLU A 126 14.12 -22.98 18.22
CA GLU A 126 13.44 -22.99 16.89
C GLU A 126 11.91 -23.03 17.00
N THR A 127 11.35 -23.50 18.11
CA THR A 127 9.91 -23.70 18.28
C THR A 127 9.27 -22.88 19.39
N SER A 128 10.05 -22.11 20.16
CA SER A 128 9.52 -21.34 21.28
C SER A 128 10.32 -20.07 21.57
N ILE A 129 9.64 -19.05 22.12
CA ILE A 129 10.26 -17.87 22.72
C ILE A 129 9.67 -17.66 24.12
N THR A 130 10.52 -17.33 25.08
CA THR A 130 10.15 -17.09 26.47
C THR A 130 10.51 -15.68 26.88
N GLY A 131 9.61 -15.01 27.59
CA GLY A 131 9.83 -13.65 28.09
C GLY A 131 9.05 -13.34 29.35
N VAL A 132 9.42 -12.23 30.00
CA VAL A 132 8.74 -11.65 31.16
C VAL A 132 7.75 -10.60 30.70
N SER A 133 6.50 -10.69 31.10
CA SER A 133 5.49 -9.67 30.78
C SER A 133 5.81 -8.34 31.47
N LEU A 134 5.77 -7.24 30.71
CA LEU A 134 6.01 -5.90 31.24
C LEU A 134 4.74 -5.18 31.72
N SER A 135 3.56 -5.78 31.53
CA SER A 135 2.26 -5.21 31.92
C SER A 135 1.26 -6.29 32.31
N ASP A 136 0.22 -5.89 33.05
CA ASP A 136 -0.97 -6.71 33.29
C ASP A 136 -1.90 -6.58 32.08
N PHE A 137 -2.43 -7.70 31.56
CA PHE A 137 -3.43 -7.67 30.50
C PHE A 137 -4.18 -9.00 30.36
N ASN A 138 -5.36 -8.94 29.73
CA ASN A 138 -6.13 -10.12 29.36
C ASN A 138 -5.83 -10.49 27.90
N LEU A 139 -5.14 -11.62 27.69
CA LEU A 139 -4.78 -12.14 26.38
C LEU A 139 -5.96 -12.83 25.72
N LYS A 140 -6.51 -12.21 24.69
CA LYS A 140 -7.47 -12.84 23.80
C LYS A 140 -6.76 -13.77 22.81
N THR A 141 -7.50 -14.72 22.25
CA THR A 141 -6.95 -15.61 21.21
C THR A 141 -6.63 -14.86 19.89
N ARG A 142 -5.83 -15.44 19.03
CA ARG A 142 -5.46 -14.93 17.69
C ARG A 142 -4.69 -13.62 17.68
N LYS A 143 -4.02 -13.25 18.76
CA LYS A 143 -3.16 -12.08 18.81
C LYS A 143 -1.81 -12.34 18.14
N GLY A 144 -1.40 -11.41 17.29
CA GLY A 144 -0.13 -11.49 16.56
C GLY A 144 1.06 -11.41 17.49
N LEU A 145 2.09 -12.23 17.23
CA LEU A 145 3.39 -12.19 17.90
C LEU A 145 4.39 -11.47 16.99
N ASN A 146 4.96 -10.40 17.45
CA ASN A 146 5.98 -9.61 16.77
C ASN A 146 7.34 -9.81 17.44
N ILE A 147 8.34 -10.21 16.65
CA ILE A 147 9.70 -10.48 17.13
C ILE A 147 10.66 -9.62 16.30
N PRO A 148 11.18 -8.52 16.86
CA PRO A 148 12.09 -7.63 16.14
C PRO A 148 13.29 -8.36 15.54
N GLY A 149 13.58 -8.09 14.27
CA GLY A 149 14.72 -8.67 13.56
C GLY A 149 14.55 -10.13 13.13
N ALA A 150 13.39 -10.74 13.37
CA ALA A 150 13.11 -12.10 12.92
C ALA A 150 12.90 -12.17 11.39
N VAL A 151 13.35 -13.27 10.79
CA VAL A 151 13.25 -13.53 9.35
C VAL A 151 12.25 -14.65 9.10
N TYR A 152 11.22 -14.36 8.32
CA TYR A 152 10.19 -15.32 7.96
C TYR A 152 10.67 -16.18 6.77
N ASP A 153 10.21 -17.44 6.74
CA ASP A 153 10.51 -18.38 5.66
C ASP A 153 9.77 -17.96 4.37
N ASP A 154 10.53 -17.54 3.36
CA ASP A 154 10.00 -17.01 2.09
C ASP A 154 9.16 -18.03 1.33
N ASP A 155 9.58 -19.30 1.28
CA ASP A 155 8.86 -20.35 0.53
C ASP A 155 7.52 -20.66 1.21
N LYS A 156 7.51 -20.74 2.55
CA LYS A 156 6.25 -20.88 3.31
C LYS A 156 5.35 -19.66 3.17
N GLN A 157 5.92 -18.46 3.16
CA GLN A 157 5.15 -17.23 2.94
C GLN A 157 4.50 -17.26 1.56
N GLN A 158 5.27 -17.57 0.53
CA GLN A 158 4.77 -17.66 -0.84
C GLN A 158 3.68 -18.73 -0.98
N GLU A 159 3.88 -19.91 -0.38
CA GLU A 159 2.88 -20.99 -0.38
C GLU A 159 1.56 -20.55 0.28
N LEU A 160 1.63 -19.90 1.44
CA LEU A 160 0.46 -19.37 2.14
C LEU A 160 -0.32 -18.35 1.29
N ILE A 161 0.40 -17.42 0.66
CA ILE A 161 -0.19 -16.39 -0.20
C ILE A 161 -0.88 -17.07 -1.40
N ILE A 162 -0.20 -17.97 -2.10
CA ILE A 162 -0.73 -18.65 -3.28
C ILE A 162 -1.98 -19.49 -2.91
N ASN A 163 -1.93 -20.23 -1.80
CA ASN A 163 -3.07 -21.03 -1.33
C ASN A 163 -4.27 -20.15 -0.97
N PHE A 164 -4.02 -19.02 -0.32
CA PHE A 164 -5.07 -18.04 -0.04
C PHE A 164 -5.67 -17.49 -1.35
N LEU A 165 -4.83 -17.01 -2.27
CA LEU A 165 -5.27 -16.41 -3.53
C LEU A 165 -6.03 -17.41 -4.42
N LYS A 166 -5.64 -18.70 -4.43
CA LYS A 166 -6.38 -19.74 -5.15
C LYS A 166 -7.80 -19.89 -4.60
N LYS A 167 -7.94 -19.85 -3.26
CA LYS A 167 -9.26 -19.93 -2.62
C LYS A 167 -10.16 -18.74 -2.95
N PHE A 168 -9.56 -17.54 -3.16
CA PHE A 168 -10.28 -16.29 -3.41
C PHE A 168 -10.21 -15.83 -4.88
N SER A 169 -9.80 -16.71 -5.81
CA SER A 169 -9.47 -16.34 -7.19
C SER A 169 -10.66 -15.90 -8.04
N ASP A 170 -11.87 -16.36 -7.70
CA ASP A 170 -13.13 -16.04 -8.37
C ASP A 170 -13.81 -14.77 -7.83
N ILE A 171 -13.29 -14.18 -6.75
CA ILE A 171 -13.80 -12.92 -6.22
C ILE A 171 -13.27 -11.75 -7.06
N ASP A 172 -14.18 -10.88 -7.53
CA ASP A 172 -13.87 -9.75 -8.41
C ASP A 172 -13.25 -8.57 -7.65
N VAL A 173 -11.99 -8.73 -7.19
CA VAL A 173 -11.19 -7.66 -6.60
C VAL A 173 -10.18 -7.11 -7.60
N ASP A 174 -9.68 -5.90 -7.39
CA ASP A 174 -8.74 -5.21 -8.31
C ASP A 174 -7.28 -5.29 -7.84
N ALA A 175 -7.08 -5.35 -6.55
CA ALA A 175 -5.76 -5.31 -5.94
C ALA A 175 -5.57 -6.38 -4.87
N TYR A 176 -4.34 -6.85 -4.73
CA TYR A 176 -3.90 -7.71 -3.64
C TYR A 176 -2.88 -6.98 -2.77
N GLY A 177 -3.15 -6.91 -1.46
CA GLY A 177 -2.20 -6.44 -0.45
C GLY A 177 -1.39 -7.60 0.09
N ILE A 178 -0.09 -7.62 -0.15
CA ILE A 178 0.80 -8.69 0.33
C ILE A 178 1.40 -8.24 1.66
N SER A 179 1.03 -8.92 2.74
CA SER A 179 1.56 -8.64 4.08
C SER A 179 2.97 -9.20 4.27
N PHE A 180 3.77 -8.54 5.10
CA PHE A 180 5.11 -8.96 5.50
C PHE A 180 6.07 -9.22 4.33
N VAL A 181 6.03 -8.38 3.29
CA VAL A 181 6.96 -8.50 2.16
C VAL A 181 8.40 -8.32 2.65
N GLN A 182 9.26 -9.32 2.37
CA GLN A 182 10.67 -9.34 2.77
C GLN A 182 11.63 -9.11 1.60
N ASN A 183 11.22 -9.42 0.36
CA ASN A 183 12.04 -9.29 -0.84
C ASN A 183 11.20 -9.13 -2.10
N ALA A 184 11.86 -8.78 -3.21
CA ALA A 184 11.19 -8.55 -4.50
C ALA A 184 10.73 -9.84 -5.20
N LYS A 185 11.26 -11.02 -4.84
CA LYS A 185 10.93 -12.31 -5.49
C LYS A 185 9.45 -12.61 -5.35
N VAL A 186 8.91 -12.57 -4.11
CA VAL A 186 7.50 -12.84 -3.84
C VAL A 186 6.58 -11.90 -4.60
N VAL A 187 6.95 -10.61 -4.70
CA VAL A 187 6.17 -9.61 -5.45
C VAL A 187 6.13 -9.95 -6.93
N LYS A 188 7.28 -10.26 -7.54
CA LYS A 188 7.41 -10.62 -8.97
C LYS A 188 6.65 -11.90 -9.29
N ASP A 189 6.73 -12.91 -8.44
CA ASP A 189 6.06 -14.19 -8.62
C ASP A 189 4.53 -14.02 -8.57
N ILE A 190 4.01 -13.25 -7.61
CA ILE A 190 2.57 -12.95 -7.51
C ILE A 190 2.10 -12.10 -8.71
N LYS A 191 2.87 -11.10 -9.15
CA LYS A 191 2.55 -10.32 -10.37
C LYS A 191 2.47 -11.20 -11.61
N SER A 192 3.37 -12.17 -11.74
CA SER A 192 3.37 -13.12 -12.86
C SER A 192 2.16 -14.03 -12.85
N LEU A 193 1.72 -14.48 -11.67
CA LEU A 193 0.54 -15.34 -11.51
C LEU A 193 -0.78 -14.56 -11.71
N PHE A 194 -0.80 -13.28 -11.34
CA PHE A 194 -2.00 -12.44 -11.36
C PHE A 194 -1.76 -11.11 -12.11
N PRO A 195 -1.43 -11.14 -13.41
CA PRO A 195 -0.99 -9.94 -14.15
C PRO A 195 -2.06 -8.86 -14.32
N LYS A 196 -3.33 -9.20 -14.07
CA LYS A 196 -4.46 -8.27 -14.12
C LYS A 196 -4.70 -7.54 -12.78
N LYS A 197 -4.04 -7.96 -11.69
CA LYS A 197 -4.21 -7.38 -10.36
C LYS A 197 -3.14 -6.34 -10.09
N ILE A 198 -3.50 -5.30 -9.32
CA ILE A 198 -2.56 -4.34 -8.75
C ILE A 198 -1.93 -4.98 -7.51
N ILE A 199 -0.60 -5.00 -7.43
CA ILE A 199 0.09 -5.58 -6.28
C ILE A 199 0.57 -4.47 -5.36
N ILE A 200 0.04 -4.50 -4.14
CA ILE A 200 0.36 -3.57 -3.05
C ILE A 200 1.27 -4.31 -2.07
N SER A 201 2.53 -3.89 -1.96
CA SER A 201 3.47 -4.49 -1.00
C SER A 201 3.37 -3.77 0.33
N LYS A 202 3.10 -4.53 1.40
CA LYS A 202 3.05 -4.00 2.77
C LYS A 202 4.43 -4.15 3.41
N LEU A 203 5.03 -3.01 3.74
CA LEU A 203 6.34 -2.93 4.40
C LEU A 203 6.09 -2.81 5.90
N GLU A 204 6.33 -3.91 6.60
CA GLU A 204 5.91 -4.16 7.96
C GLU A 204 7.02 -4.77 8.83
N ASN A 205 8.22 -5.02 8.28
CA ASN A 205 9.28 -5.76 8.98
C ASN A 205 10.69 -5.29 8.61
N SER A 206 11.69 -5.72 9.37
CA SER A 206 13.09 -5.34 9.21
C SER A 206 13.70 -5.83 7.89
N GLU A 207 13.34 -7.04 7.43
CA GLU A 207 13.84 -7.58 6.16
C GLU A 207 13.30 -6.77 4.97
N GLY A 208 12.03 -6.36 5.01
CA GLY A 208 11.47 -5.47 4.00
C GLY A 208 12.20 -4.13 3.89
N LEU A 209 12.71 -3.59 5.02
CA LEU A 209 13.55 -2.39 5.00
C LEU A 209 14.93 -2.67 4.39
N ARG A 210 15.56 -3.80 4.67
CA ARG A 210 16.86 -4.17 4.08
C ARG A 210 16.79 -4.30 2.56
N HIS A 211 15.66 -4.78 2.03
CA HIS A 211 15.40 -5.01 0.62
C HIS A 211 14.49 -3.95 -0.03
N LEU A 212 14.39 -2.78 0.60
CA LEU A 212 13.42 -1.75 0.28
C LEU A 212 13.43 -1.30 -1.19
N GLU A 213 14.61 -1.06 -1.77
CA GLU A 213 14.72 -0.57 -3.16
C GLU A 213 14.19 -1.58 -4.16
N GLU A 214 14.57 -2.85 -4.03
CA GLU A 214 14.11 -3.89 -4.95
C GLU A 214 12.61 -4.19 -4.80
N ILE A 215 12.07 -4.10 -3.58
CA ILE A 215 10.64 -4.25 -3.32
C ILE A 215 9.88 -3.07 -3.94
N CYS A 216 10.34 -1.83 -3.73
CA CYS A 216 9.73 -0.66 -4.34
C CYS A 216 9.73 -0.76 -5.87
N GLU A 217 10.84 -1.17 -6.49
CA GLU A 217 10.91 -1.35 -7.94
C GLU A 217 9.90 -2.38 -8.45
N ALA A 218 9.78 -3.53 -7.78
CA ALA A 218 8.92 -4.63 -8.19
C ALA A 218 7.42 -4.35 -8.00
N SER A 219 7.06 -3.55 -7.00
CA SER A 219 5.67 -3.29 -6.58
C SER A 219 4.93 -2.35 -7.53
N ASP A 220 3.59 -2.35 -7.47
CA ASP A 220 2.77 -1.32 -8.10
C ASP A 220 2.48 -0.18 -7.13
N VAL A 221 2.24 -0.51 -5.87
CA VAL A 221 1.91 0.41 -4.78
C VAL A 221 2.63 -0.04 -3.52
N ILE A 222 3.02 0.89 -2.68
CA ILE A 222 3.61 0.61 -1.36
C ILE A 222 2.59 1.00 -0.28
N MET A 223 2.46 0.14 0.73
CA MET A 223 1.68 0.42 1.94
C MET A 223 2.58 0.30 3.15
N ILE A 224 2.51 1.29 4.04
CA ILE A 224 3.15 1.25 5.36
C ILE A 224 2.07 0.92 6.38
N ASP A 225 2.15 -0.25 6.99
CA ASP A 225 1.36 -0.62 8.17
C ASP A 225 2.16 -0.25 9.42
N ARG A 226 1.83 0.90 10.01
CA ARG A 226 2.66 1.49 11.09
C ARG A 226 2.63 0.68 12.36
N GLY A 227 1.50 0.03 12.67
CA GLY A 227 1.37 -0.82 13.86
C GLY A 227 2.34 -2.00 13.82
N ASP A 228 2.29 -2.79 12.73
CA ASP A 228 3.20 -3.92 12.55
C ASP A 228 4.66 -3.44 12.39
N LEU A 229 4.90 -2.41 11.61
CA LEU A 229 6.26 -1.88 11.41
C LEU A 229 6.91 -1.46 12.72
N ALA A 230 6.19 -0.71 13.57
CA ALA A 230 6.71 -0.29 14.88
C ALA A 230 7.08 -1.48 15.78
N ALA A 231 6.24 -2.52 15.79
CA ALA A 231 6.47 -3.73 16.58
C ALA A 231 7.64 -4.59 16.06
N GLU A 232 7.97 -4.50 14.76
CA GLU A 232 9.02 -5.29 14.10
C GLU A 232 10.39 -4.60 14.04
N ILE A 233 10.43 -3.25 13.97
CA ILE A 233 11.71 -2.50 13.92
C ILE A 233 12.04 -1.77 15.22
N GLY A 234 11.11 -1.79 16.17
CA GLY A 234 11.18 -1.00 17.41
C GLY A 234 10.59 0.42 17.25
N PHE A 235 9.90 0.88 18.29
CA PHE A 235 9.19 2.18 18.29
C PHE A 235 10.12 3.36 18.03
N ASP A 236 11.34 3.32 18.56
CA ASP A 236 12.36 4.37 18.37
C ASP A 236 12.79 4.54 16.90
N ASN A 237 12.64 3.49 16.10
CA ASN A 237 13.00 3.48 14.69
C ASN A 237 11.83 3.79 13.75
N LEU A 238 10.59 3.81 14.25
CA LEU A 238 9.38 3.97 13.42
C LEU A 238 9.43 5.23 12.55
N TYR A 239 9.78 6.37 13.12
CA TYR A 239 9.85 7.64 12.40
C TYR A 239 10.84 7.56 11.22
N ASN A 240 12.03 7.02 11.45
CA ASN A 240 13.06 6.87 10.42
C ASN A 240 12.62 5.86 9.34
N GLY A 241 12.05 4.71 9.74
CA GLY A 241 11.54 3.70 8.81
C GLY A 241 10.44 4.24 7.90
N VAL A 242 9.47 4.98 8.45
CA VAL A 242 8.40 5.62 7.66
C VAL A 242 8.97 6.61 6.64
N ASN A 243 9.94 7.45 7.03
CA ASN A 243 10.58 8.41 6.13
C ASN A 243 11.37 7.71 5.02
N GLU A 244 12.11 6.65 5.35
CA GLU A 244 12.91 5.87 4.40
C GLU A 244 12.02 5.20 3.35
N ILE A 245 10.97 4.49 3.79
CA ILE A 245 9.99 3.85 2.89
C ILE A 245 9.32 4.90 2.00
N SER A 246 8.91 6.03 2.58
CA SER A 246 8.23 7.10 1.83
C SER A 246 9.15 7.71 0.77
N ALA A 247 10.41 7.97 1.10
CA ALA A 247 11.41 8.50 0.16
C ALA A 247 11.68 7.51 -0.97
N CYS A 248 11.80 6.21 -0.65
CA CYS A 248 12.00 5.16 -1.63
C CYS A 248 10.78 5.00 -2.56
N SER A 249 9.58 5.00 -2.02
CA SER A 249 8.34 4.94 -2.81
C SER A 249 8.28 6.07 -3.85
N LYS A 250 8.62 7.29 -3.45
CA LYS A 250 8.69 8.44 -4.37
C LYS A 250 9.79 8.30 -5.41
N LYS A 251 10.97 7.82 -4.99
CA LYS A 251 12.10 7.56 -5.90
C LYS A 251 11.70 6.65 -7.06
N TYR A 252 10.85 5.64 -6.80
CA TYR A 252 10.36 4.71 -7.80
C TYR A 252 8.99 5.10 -8.39
N GLY A 253 8.44 6.27 -8.04
CA GLY A 253 7.16 6.77 -8.53
C GLY A 253 5.97 5.92 -8.10
N LYS A 254 6.08 5.22 -6.95
CA LYS A 254 5.01 4.36 -6.44
C LYS A 254 4.02 5.17 -5.61
N SER A 255 2.74 4.85 -5.75
CA SER A 255 1.72 5.36 -4.85
C SER A 255 1.98 4.84 -3.44
N LEU A 256 1.82 5.70 -2.44
CA LEU A 256 2.07 5.41 -1.03
C LEU A 256 0.76 5.44 -0.24
N ILE A 257 0.43 4.31 0.38
CA ILE A 257 -0.69 4.19 1.31
C ILE A 257 -0.16 4.22 2.74
N MET A 258 -0.68 5.14 3.55
CA MET A 258 -0.38 5.18 4.98
C MET A 258 -1.50 4.48 5.74
N ALA A 259 -1.18 3.35 6.36
CA ALA A 259 -2.14 2.47 7.02
C ALA A 259 -1.99 2.49 8.53
N THR A 260 -3.05 2.05 9.21
CA THR A 260 -3.20 1.90 10.67
C THR A 260 -3.02 3.17 11.48
N GLU A 261 -3.68 3.22 12.62
CA GLU A 261 -3.60 4.31 13.61
C GLU A 261 -3.83 5.71 13.01
N ASN A 262 -4.79 5.80 12.07
CA ASN A 262 -5.24 7.05 11.46
C ASN A 262 -6.58 7.46 12.07
N LEU A 263 -6.67 8.26 13.07
CA LEU A 263 -7.91 8.67 13.78
C LEU A 263 -8.46 7.61 14.74
N SER A 264 -7.63 6.73 15.29
CA SER A 264 -8.05 5.68 16.21
C SER A 264 -8.76 6.24 17.47
N THR A 265 -8.44 7.45 17.93
CA THR A 265 -9.15 8.07 19.06
C THR A 265 -10.60 8.40 18.73
N MET A 266 -10.95 8.63 17.46
CA MET A 266 -12.34 8.87 17.06
C MET A 266 -13.25 7.62 17.16
N MET A 267 -12.70 6.45 17.42
CA MET A 267 -13.50 5.27 17.73
C MET A 267 -14.18 5.37 19.10
N SER A 268 -13.68 6.21 19.99
CA SER A 268 -14.21 6.42 21.34
C SER A 268 -14.56 7.88 21.65
N THR A 269 -14.19 8.83 20.79
CA THR A 269 -14.43 10.26 20.96
C THR A 269 -15.04 10.86 19.69
N SER A 270 -15.72 12.00 19.81
CA SER A 270 -16.32 12.71 18.66
C SER A 270 -15.34 13.54 17.85
N GLN A 271 -14.11 13.73 18.35
CA GLN A 271 -13.06 14.51 17.70
C GLN A 271 -11.72 13.76 17.78
N PRO A 272 -10.84 13.91 16.80
CA PRO A 272 -9.51 13.32 16.85
C PRO A 272 -8.65 13.99 17.92
N SER A 273 -7.70 13.25 18.44
CA SER A 273 -6.66 13.80 19.30
C SER A 273 -5.69 14.69 18.51
N LYS A 274 -4.96 15.53 19.23
CA LYS A 274 -3.86 16.30 18.63
C LYS A 274 -2.80 15.39 18.00
N SER A 275 -2.56 14.22 18.60
CA SER A 275 -1.63 13.22 18.10
C SER A 275 -2.11 12.63 16.76
N ASP A 276 -3.41 12.31 16.61
CA ASP A 276 -3.97 11.86 15.33
C ASP A 276 -3.76 12.92 14.23
N ILE A 277 -4.05 14.20 14.54
CA ILE A 277 -3.89 15.29 13.59
C ILE A 277 -2.43 15.45 13.15
N MET A 278 -1.48 15.39 14.10
CA MET A 278 -0.06 15.49 13.80
C MET A 278 0.46 14.28 13.01
N SER A 279 -0.03 13.08 13.32
CA SER A 279 0.28 11.85 12.58
C SER A 279 -0.23 11.91 11.13
N LEU A 280 -1.46 12.38 10.91
CA LEU A 280 -2.00 12.65 9.57
C LEU A 280 -1.18 13.71 8.83
N GLY A 281 -0.85 14.82 9.52
CA GLY A 281 0.00 15.87 8.96
C GLY A 281 1.35 15.33 8.50
N HIS A 282 2.00 14.49 9.30
CA HIS A 282 3.25 13.83 8.92
C HIS A 282 3.05 12.89 7.71
N SER A 283 2.00 12.09 7.68
CA SER A 283 1.67 11.21 6.54
C SER A 283 1.53 12.01 5.23
N ILE A 284 0.86 13.16 5.29
CA ILE A 284 0.72 14.08 4.14
C ILE A 284 2.06 14.66 3.74
N HIS A 285 2.86 15.09 4.72
CA HIS A 285 4.17 15.70 4.53
C HIS A 285 5.15 14.74 3.84
N VAL A 286 5.23 13.49 4.27
CA VAL A 286 6.09 12.49 3.63
C VAL A 286 5.54 12.02 2.27
N GLY A 287 4.36 12.48 1.89
CA GLY A 287 3.78 12.34 0.54
C GLY A 287 2.89 11.14 0.36
N ALA A 288 2.15 10.75 1.37
CA ALA A 288 1.10 9.76 1.20
C ALA A 288 0.13 10.16 0.08
N ASP A 289 -0.20 9.21 -0.77
CA ASP A 289 -1.23 9.34 -1.81
C ASP A 289 -2.59 8.93 -1.26
N CYS A 290 -2.59 8.04 -0.28
CA CYS A 290 -3.78 7.49 0.32
C CYS A 290 -3.63 7.32 1.84
N ILE A 291 -4.70 7.62 2.58
CA ILE A 291 -4.83 7.34 4.01
C ILE A 291 -5.83 6.18 4.17
N MET A 292 -5.40 5.10 4.81
CA MET A 292 -6.27 3.96 5.09
C MET A 292 -6.93 4.10 6.47
N LEU A 293 -8.24 3.89 6.49
CA LEU A 293 -9.02 3.69 7.72
C LEU A 293 -9.26 2.19 7.88
N SER A 294 -8.85 1.64 9.01
CA SER A 294 -8.93 0.20 9.35
C SER A 294 -10.17 -0.09 10.21
N GLU A 295 -9.98 -0.17 11.53
CA GLU A 295 -11.07 -0.39 12.48
C GLU A 295 -12.01 0.81 12.55
N GLU A 296 -11.53 2.00 12.23
CA GLU A 296 -12.26 3.26 12.19
C GLU A 296 -13.45 3.23 11.22
N THR A 297 -13.37 2.38 10.20
CA THR A 297 -14.51 2.16 9.29
C THR A 297 -15.10 0.75 9.40
N ALA A 298 -14.31 -0.25 9.76
CA ALA A 298 -14.78 -1.62 9.86
C ALA A 298 -15.64 -1.88 11.12
N MET A 299 -15.28 -1.26 12.25
CA MET A 299 -15.81 -1.59 13.58
C MET A 299 -16.49 -0.43 14.30
N ALA A 300 -16.17 0.83 13.97
CA ALA A 300 -16.73 1.98 14.65
C ALA A 300 -18.19 2.24 14.25
N SER A 301 -19.07 2.51 15.21
CA SER A 301 -20.44 2.98 14.94
C SER A 301 -20.45 4.36 14.28
N GLU A 302 -19.47 5.19 14.60
CA GLU A 302 -19.35 6.58 14.13
C GLU A 302 -18.54 6.73 12.85
N TYR A 303 -18.36 5.65 12.06
CA TYR A 303 -17.57 5.66 10.83
C TYR A 303 -17.94 6.79 9.86
N ARG A 304 -19.22 7.21 9.83
CA ARG A 304 -19.68 8.31 8.98
C ARG A 304 -19.03 9.64 9.38
N SER A 305 -18.97 9.91 10.66
CA SER A 305 -18.34 11.13 11.21
C SER A 305 -16.83 11.09 10.99
N ILE A 306 -16.19 9.94 11.14
CA ILE A 306 -14.75 9.74 10.93
C ILE A 306 -14.39 10.02 9.46
N ILE A 307 -15.11 9.42 8.51
CA ILE A 307 -14.87 9.63 7.06
C ILE A 307 -15.10 11.09 6.68
N ALA A 308 -16.21 11.69 7.14
CA ALA A 308 -16.53 13.09 6.85
C ALA A 308 -15.47 14.04 7.41
N TRP A 309 -15.01 13.79 8.65
CA TRP A 309 -13.94 14.58 9.27
C TRP A 309 -12.64 14.47 8.47
N LEU A 310 -12.21 13.24 8.14
CA LEU A 310 -10.98 13.02 7.36
C LEU A 310 -11.07 13.69 5.98
N ASN A 311 -12.18 13.53 5.28
CA ASN A 311 -12.37 14.14 3.98
C ASN A 311 -12.26 15.68 4.05
N ASN A 312 -12.91 16.29 5.04
CA ASN A 312 -12.80 17.74 5.26
C ASN A 312 -11.36 18.18 5.59
N PHE A 313 -10.67 17.41 6.45
CA PHE A 313 -9.27 17.69 6.79
C PHE A 313 -8.36 17.63 5.55
N LEU A 314 -8.49 16.58 4.73
CA LEU A 314 -7.70 16.40 3.52
C LEU A 314 -7.98 17.47 2.45
N CYS A 315 -9.23 17.95 2.35
CA CYS A 315 -9.59 19.04 1.44
C CYS A 315 -8.98 20.39 1.86
N ASN A 316 -8.84 20.63 3.16
CA ASN A 316 -8.37 21.90 3.69
C ASN A 316 -6.86 21.92 4.02
N CYS A 317 -6.22 20.75 4.01
CA CYS A 317 -4.80 20.67 4.30
C CYS A 317 -3.98 21.26 3.14
N LYS A 318 -3.23 22.32 3.44
CA LYS A 318 -2.30 22.91 2.47
C LYS A 318 -1.11 21.97 2.31
N THR A 319 -1.04 21.29 1.18
CA THR A 319 0.12 20.49 0.80
C THR A 319 1.15 21.40 0.15
N GLU A 320 1.98 22.08 0.93
CA GLU A 320 3.23 22.57 0.38
C GLU A 320 4.08 21.35 0.02
N GLN A 321 4.30 21.16 -1.27
CA GLN A 321 5.21 20.13 -1.72
C GLN A 321 6.61 20.51 -1.25
N LEU A 322 7.09 19.81 -0.22
CA LEU A 322 8.52 19.80 0.00
C LEU A 322 9.15 19.17 -1.24
N SER A 323 9.80 20.02 -2.02
CA SER A 323 10.63 19.59 -3.14
C SER A 323 11.83 18.84 -2.56
N THR A 324 11.63 17.57 -2.20
CA THR A 324 12.75 16.67 -1.96
C THR A 324 13.33 16.30 -3.31
N SER A 325 14.04 17.25 -3.92
CA SER A 325 14.87 17.01 -5.10
C SER A 325 16.12 16.21 -4.69
N ARG A 326 15.93 14.95 -4.29
CA ARG A 326 17.02 13.99 -4.35
C ARG A 326 17.13 13.52 -5.77
N GLN A 327 18.13 14.01 -6.49
CA GLN A 327 18.50 13.52 -7.82
C GLN A 327 18.69 12.01 -7.74
N THR A 328 17.76 11.29 -8.31
CA THR A 328 17.89 9.84 -8.46
C THR A 328 18.88 9.58 -9.58
N VAL A 329 20.10 9.17 -9.23
CA VAL A 329 21.11 8.75 -10.21
C VAL A 329 20.76 7.32 -10.62
N TRP A 330 20.16 7.19 -11.78
CA TRP A 330 19.87 5.90 -12.37
C TRP A 330 21.15 5.35 -13.06
N LYS A 331 21.48 4.07 -12.86
CA LYS A 331 22.77 3.49 -13.27
C LYS A 331 22.81 2.77 -14.62
N ASP A 332 21.74 2.74 -15.42
CA ASP A 332 21.71 2.06 -16.73
C ASP A 332 21.28 2.97 -17.90
N LYS A 333 21.36 2.46 -19.16
CA LYS A 333 21.10 3.25 -20.37
C LYS A 333 19.69 3.84 -20.47
N ASN A 334 18.68 3.20 -19.88
CA ASN A 334 17.33 3.73 -19.81
C ASN A 334 17.26 4.96 -18.86
N ASN A 335 18.25 5.12 -18.02
CA ASN A 335 18.31 6.12 -16.95
C ASN A 335 18.79 7.49 -17.42
N LEU A 336 19.58 7.57 -18.48
CA LEU A 336 20.05 8.85 -19.01
C LEU A 336 18.86 9.70 -19.48
N MET A 337 17.90 9.11 -20.16
CA MET A 337 16.70 9.81 -20.62
C MET A 337 15.86 10.32 -19.42
N TRP A 338 15.65 9.50 -18.41
CA TRP A 338 14.93 9.91 -17.21
C TRP A 338 15.68 10.96 -16.40
N SER A 339 17.01 10.93 -16.41
CA SER A 339 17.81 12.02 -15.85
C SER A 339 17.60 13.34 -16.57
N VAL A 340 17.52 13.32 -17.91
CA VAL A 340 17.17 14.50 -18.72
C VAL A 340 15.74 14.95 -18.42
N ILE A 341 14.77 14.05 -18.42
CA ILE A 341 13.38 14.36 -18.09
C ILE A 341 13.28 15.01 -16.69
N ASN A 342 14.10 14.56 -15.76
CA ASN A 342 14.11 15.11 -14.40
C ASN A 342 14.64 16.56 -14.32
N THR A 343 15.32 17.06 -15.34
CA THR A 343 15.74 18.47 -15.42
C THR A 343 14.70 19.41 -16.05
N LEU A 344 13.64 18.85 -16.68
CA LEU A 344 12.63 19.63 -17.37
C LEU A 344 11.67 20.30 -16.38
N PRO A 345 11.01 21.43 -16.77
CA PRO A 345 10.01 22.11 -15.95
C PRO A 345 8.86 21.17 -15.57
N LYS A 346 8.53 21.11 -14.26
CA LYS A 346 7.59 20.14 -13.69
C LYS A 346 6.12 20.51 -13.82
N ASP A 347 5.83 21.74 -14.14
CA ASP A 347 4.51 22.29 -14.36
C ASP A 347 3.98 22.11 -15.79
N LEU A 348 4.86 21.79 -16.75
CA LEU A 348 4.44 21.47 -18.10
C LEU A 348 3.58 20.20 -18.16
N PRO A 349 2.55 20.18 -19.02
CA PRO A 349 1.77 18.98 -19.31
C PRO A 349 2.70 17.85 -19.82
N PHE A 350 2.61 16.68 -19.20
CA PHE A 350 3.33 15.49 -19.63
C PHE A 350 2.36 14.42 -20.11
N ILE A 351 2.52 13.96 -21.35
CA ILE A 351 1.65 12.97 -21.95
C ILE A 351 2.42 11.67 -22.07
N VAL A 352 1.87 10.58 -21.51
CA VAL A 352 2.50 9.27 -21.52
C VAL A 352 1.51 8.19 -21.97
N SER A 353 1.98 7.29 -22.83
CA SER A 353 1.25 6.07 -23.16
C SER A 353 1.81 4.92 -22.34
N SER A 354 0.96 4.21 -21.58
CA SER A 354 1.38 3.10 -20.74
C SER A 354 0.28 2.06 -20.57
N ARG A 355 0.61 0.79 -20.80
CA ARG A 355 -0.30 -0.34 -20.59
C ARG A 355 -0.13 -1.04 -19.25
N SER A 356 1.12 -1.17 -18.79
CA SER A 356 1.46 -1.76 -17.49
C SER A 356 1.37 -0.77 -16.33
N GLY A 357 1.49 0.54 -16.63
CA GLY A 357 1.65 1.61 -15.64
C GLY A 357 3.10 2.02 -15.40
N ASP A 358 4.09 1.23 -15.86
CA ASP A 358 5.50 1.48 -15.54
C ASP A 358 6.00 2.83 -16.07
N ALA A 359 5.68 3.18 -17.33
CA ALA A 359 6.07 4.49 -17.88
C ALA A 359 5.41 5.65 -17.13
N MET A 360 4.14 5.51 -16.73
CA MET A 360 3.46 6.48 -15.86
C MET A 360 4.20 6.64 -14.53
N GLN A 361 4.56 5.55 -13.87
CA GLN A 361 5.28 5.58 -12.60
C GLN A 361 6.66 6.23 -12.72
N ARG A 362 7.36 5.99 -13.82
CA ARG A 362 8.64 6.66 -14.11
C ARG A 362 8.47 8.18 -14.26
N VAL A 363 7.44 8.64 -14.95
CA VAL A 363 7.16 10.09 -15.05
C VAL A 363 6.80 10.67 -13.68
N LEU A 364 6.02 9.96 -12.87
CA LEU A 364 5.67 10.39 -11.52
C LEU A 364 6.89 10.46 -10.58
N SER A 365 7.88 9.59 -10.74
CA SER A 365 9.16 9.67 -10.00
C SER A 365 9.94 10.95 -10.31
N CYS A 366 9.70 11.56 -11.48
CA CYS A 366 10.26 12.86 -11.87
C CYS A 366 9.44 14.06 -11.37
N SER A 367 8.40 13.84 -10.57
CA SER A 367 7.58 14.87 -9.89
C SER A 367 6.83 15.84 -10.82
N PHE A 368 6.39 15.40 -12.00
CA PHE A 368 5.51 16.21 -12.85
C PHE A 368 4.12 16.35 -12.23
N ASN A 369 3.57 17.57 -12.31
CA ASN A 369 2.30 17.93 -11.68
C ASN A 369 1.09 17.65 -12.58
N ASN A 370 1.26 17.76 -13.91
CA ASN A 370 0.21 17.65 -14.91
C ASN A 370 0.48 16.44 -15.80
N LEU A 371 -0.08 15.27 -15.45
CA LEU A 371 0.12 14.03 -16.19
C LEU A 371 -1.15 13.62 -16.94
N TYR A 372 -0.98 13.30 -18.24
CA TYR A 372 -1.99 12.75 -19.12
C TYR A 372 -1.58 11.34 -19.51
N LEU A 373 -2.39 10.37 -19.11
CA LEU A 373 -2.13 8.95 -19.38
C LEU A 373 -3.06 8.43 -20.47
N ILE A 374 -2.49 7.85 -21.51
CA ILE A 374 -3.20 7.10 -22.54
C ILE A 374 -3.02 5.61 -22.26
N THR A 375 -4.10 4.85 -22.11
CA THR A 375 -4.03 3.41 -21.81
C THR A 375 -5.23 2.64 -22.36
N ASP A 376 -5.01 1.37 -22.77
CA ASP A 376 -6.06 0.40 -23.07
C ASP A 376 -6.34 -0.52 -21.87
N SER A 377 -5.62 -0.34 -20.76
CA SER A 377 -5.64 -1.21 -19.60
C SER A 377 -6.51 -0.68 -18.49
N GLN A 378 -7.58 -1.39 -18.15
CA GLN A 378 -8.43 -1.06 -17.01
C GLN A 378 -7.64 -1.13 -15.69
N ARG A 379 -6.72 -2.10 -15.55
CA ARG A 379 -5.81 -2.17 -14.40
C ARG A 379 -4.99 -0.89 -14.25
N THR A 380 -4.38 -0.40 -15.33
CA THR A 380 -3.54 0.80 -15.30
C THR A 380 -4.38 2.06 -15.05
N ARG A 381 -5.60 2.12 -15.58
CA ARG A 381 -6.57 3.17 -15.24
C ARG A 381 -6.86 3.20 -13.74
N LYS A 382 -7.18 2.06 -13.14
CA LYS A 382 -7.43 1.95 -11.70
C LYS A 382 -6.18 2.28 -10.87
N LEU A 383 -5.00 1.84 -11.31
CA LEU A 383 -3.72 2.20 -10.67
C LEU A 383 -3.50 3.72 -10.66
N ALA A 384 -3.79 4.41 -11.75
CA ALA A 384 -3.68 5.88 -11.82
C ALA A 384 -4.57 6.60 -10.79
N HIS A 385 -5.73 6.03 -10.47
CA HIS A 385 -6.64 6.60 -9.47
C HIS A 385 -6.14 6.46 -8.02
N LEU A 386 -5.10 5.67 -7.76
CA LEU A 386 -4.50 5.52 -6.42
C LEU A 386 -3.49 6.63 -6.10
N TYR A 387 -3.14 7.49 -7.05
CA TYR A 387 -2.26 8.63 -6.83
C TYR A 387 -3.05 9.87 -6.40
N ARG A 388 -2.44 10.69 -5.55
CA ARG A 388 -3.02 11.99 -5.12
C ARG A 388 -3.03 13.04 -6.23
N GLN A 389 -2.11 12.91 -7.21
CA GLN A 389 -2.08 13.77 -8.38
C GLN A 389 -3.31 13.52 -9.25
N ASN A 390 -3.80 14.57 -9.89
CA ASN A 390 -4.82 14.42 -10.90
C ASN A 390 -4.17 13.93 -12.19
N ILE A 391 -4.25 12.63 -12.43
CA ILE A 391 -3.85 12.02 -13.68
C ILE A 391 -5.08 11.99 -14.57
N VAL A 392 -5.04 12.72 -15.68
CA VAL A 392 -6.09 12.65 -16.68
C VAL A 392 -5.90 11.37 -17.48
N VAL A 393 -6.85 10.44 -17.35
CA VAL A 393 -6.74 9.14 -18.00
C VAL A 393 -7.65 9.09 -19.22
N LEU A 394 -7.06 8.78 -20.36
CA LEU A 394 -7.79 8.47 -21.59
C LEU A 394 -7.67 6.97 -21.88
N VAL A 395 -8.80 6.32 -22.06
CA VAL A 395 -8.85 4.90 -22.46
C VAL A 395 -8.98 4.84 -23.98
N ASP A 396 -7.96 4.32 -24.65
CA ASP A 396 -8.00 4.06 -26.10
C ASP A 396 -7.97 2.54 -26.35
N PRO A 397 -9.10 1.92 -26.75
CA PRO A 397 -9.16 0.48 -27.04
C PRO A 397 -8.26 0.04 -28.20
N GLU A 398 -7.91 0.96 -29.10
CA GLU A 398 -7.11 0.70 -30.27
C GLU A 398 -5.62 0.98 -30.07
N LEU A 399 -5.19 1.25 -28.84
CA LEU A 399 -3.80 1.56 -28.49
C LEU A 399 -2.78 0.56 -29.08
N ARG A 400 -3.18 -0.71 -29.22
CA ARG A 400 -2.31 -1.77 -29.74
C ARG A 400 -2.01 -1.67 -31.23
N SER A 401 -2.93 -1.07 -31.98
CA SER A 401 -2.84 -0.98 -33.43
C SER A 401 -2.20 0.32 -33.92
N LYS A 402 -2.03 1.31 -33.03
CA LYS A 402 -1.52 2.64 -33.37
C LYS A 402 -0.02 2.75 -33.09
N ILE A 403 0.66 3.52 -33.93
CA ILE A 403 2.05 3.92 -33.67
C ILE A 403 2.06 4.91 -32.50
N PRO A 404 2.89 4.70 -31.45
CA PRO A 404 2.83 5.52 -30.24
C PRO A 404 2.95 7.04 -30.47
N SER A 405 3.77 7.49 -31.43
CA SER A 405 3.89 8.90 -31.76
C SER A 405 2.63 9.46 -32.41
N GLU A 406 2.01 8.74 -33.35
CA GLU A 406 0.77 9.14 -34.02
C GLU A 406 -0.38 9.23 -33.00
N LEU A 407 -0.49 8.26 -32.11
CA LEU A 407 -1.46 8.23 -31.03
C LEU A 407 -1.35 9.47 -30.12
N ILE A 408 -0.13 9.85 -29.76
CA ILE A 408 0.09 11.03 -28.91
C ILE A 408 -0.34 12.30 -29.63
N TYR A 409 0.02 12.47 -30.90
CA TYR A 409 -0.39 13.63 -31.70
C TYR A 409 -1.92 13.68 -31.91
N GLU A 410 -2.55 12.55 -32.21
CA GLU A 410 -4.00 12.42 -32.34
C GLU A 410 -4.68 12.80 -31.03
N TYR A 411 -4.19 12.27 -29.90
CA TYR A 411 -4.71 12.62 -28.58
C TYR A 411 -4.61 14.12 -28.29
N VAL A 412 -3.42 14.70 -28.50
CA VAL A 412 -3.19 16.13 -28.26
C VAL A 412 -4.10 16.99 -29.13
N ARG A 413 -4.32 16.61 -30.39
CA ARG A 413 -5.23 17.31 -31.29
C ARG A 413 -6.67 17.31 -30.77
N HIS A 414 -7.18 16.16 -30.33
CA HIS A 414 -8.56 16.04 -29.84
C HIS A 414 -8.77 16.67 -28.47
N HIS A 415 -7.74 16.75 -27.64
CA HIS A 415 -7.81 17.24 -26.26
C HIS A 415 -7.00 18.52 -26.02
N SER A 416 -6.68 19.24 -27.06
CA SER A 416 -5.81 20.41 -27.01
C SER A 416 -6.28 21.50 -26.07
N SER A 417 -7.60 21.73 -25.96
CA SER A 417 -8.18 22.68 -25.01
C SER A 417 -7.87 22.33 -23.55
N ILE A 418 -7.74 21.05 -23.23
CA ILE A 418 -7.39 20.56 -21.89
C ILE A 418 -5.89 20.59 -21.69
N VAL A 419 -5.13 20.01 -22.64
CA VAL A 419 -3.67 19.89 -22.56
C VAL A 419 -3.01 21.27 -22.54
N PHE A 420 -3.48 22.19 -23.39
CA PHE A 420 -2.92 23.54 -23.53
C PHE A 420 -3.75 24.64 -22.86
N ALA A 421 -4.59 24.31 -21.87
CA ALA A 421 -5.42 25.32 -21.19
C ALA A 421 -4.61 26.51 -20.67
N ASN A 422 -3.42 26.24 -20.13
CA ASN A 422 -2.52 27.24 -19.54
C ASN A 422 -1.10 27.21 -20.12
N TYR A 423 -0.86 26.45 -21.19
CA TYR A 423 0.48 26.19 -21.71
C TYR A 423 0.50 26.25 -23.23
N SER A 424 1.65 26.66 -23.79
CA SER A 424 1.93 26.62 -25.24
C SER A 424 2.75 25.39 -25.65
N LEU A 425 3.27 24.64 -24.66
CA LEU A 425 4.16 23.51 -24.85
C LEU A 425 3.73 22.34 -23.98
N ALA A 426 3.76 21.13 -24.51
CA ALA A 426 3.61 19.88 -23.79
C ALA A 426 4.78 18.94 -24.03
N LEU A 427 5.02 18.04 -23.09
CA LEU A 427 6.07 17.01 -23.18
C LEU A 427 5.44 15.65 -23.42
N SER A 428 6.13 14.79 -24.15
CA SER A 428 5.74 13.40 -24.29
C SER A 428 6.95 12.48 -24.38
N THR A 429 6.77 11.23 -23.94
CA THR A 429 7.72 10.15 -24.16
C THR A 429 7.04 8.94 -24.81
N PHE A 430 7.73 8.27 -25.69
CA PHE A 430 7.25 7.05 -26.33
C PHE A 430 8.41 6.14 -26.71
N VAL A 431 8.10 4.90 -27.07
CA VAL A 431 9.04 3.91 -27.59
C VAL A 431 8.97 3.93 -29.10
N SER A 432 10.10 4.16 -29.78
CA SER A 432 10.17 4.20 -31.26
C SER A 432 9.88 2.84 -31.90
N LYS A 433 10.25 1.75 -31.22
CA LYS A 433 10.05 0.38 -31.72
C LYS A 433 9.16 -0.37 -30.75
N PRO A 434 7.93 -0.74 -31.13
CA PRO A 434 7.09 -1.63 -30.35
C PRO A 434 7.88 -2.91 -30.00
N PHE A 435 7.76 -3.36 -28.75
CA PHE A 435 8.41 -4.58 -28.25
C PHE A 435 9.93 -4.54 -28.04
N SER A 436 10.56 -3.36 -28.04
CA SER A 436 12.00 -3.23 -27.76
C SER A 436 12.40 -3.53 -26.30
N GLY A 437 11.43 -3.73 -25.40
CA GLY A 437 11.66 -3.85 -23.95
C GLY A 437 12.07 -2.54 -23.28
N ALA A 438 12.21 -1.44 -24.02
CA ALA A 438 12.48 -0.12 -23.48
C ALA A 438 11.18 0.51 -22.93
N LEU A 439 11.27 1.25 -21.83
CA LEU A 439 10.13 1.99 -21.25
C LEU A 439 9.81 3.26 -22.04
N ALA A 440 10.82 3.89 -22.60
CA ALA A 440 10.75 4.98 -23.57
C ALA A 440 12.15 5.19 -24.17
N ASP A 441 12.25 5.65 -25.42
CA ASP A 441 13.51 5.96 -26.10
C ASP A 441 13.49 7.33 -26.77
N ASN A 442 12.40 8.09 -26.65
CA ASN A 442 12.24 9.42 -27.20
C ASN A 442 11.60 10.39 -26.22
N ILE A 443 12.03 11.64 -26.27
CA ILE A 443 11.39 12.79 -25.65
C ILE A 443 10.95 13.73 -26.75
N THR A 444 9.69 14.14 -26.76
CA THR A 444 9.14 15.03 -27.76
C THR A 444 8.52 16.24 -27.09
N PHE A 445 8.81 17.44 -27.65
CA PHE A 445 8.14 18.66 -27.33
C PHE A 445 7.03 18.90 -28.36
N ILE A 446 5.81 19.13 -27.85
CA ILE A 446 4.62 19.35 -28.67
C ILE A 446 4.19 20.80 -28.49
N GLU A 447 4.30 21.60 -29.55
CA GLU A 447 3.92 23.00 -29.55
C GLU A 447 2.45 23.15 -29.96
N LYS A 448 1.71 23.98 -29.24
CA LYS A 448 0.27 24.24 -29.49
C LYS A 448 0.00 24.63 -30.95
N ASP A 449 0.82 25.52 -31.46
CA ASP A 449 0.63 26.10 -32.83
C ASP A 449 0.91 25.09 -33.97
N LYS A 450 1.61 23.99 -33.66
CA LYS A 450 1.94 22.92 -34.63
C LYS A 450 0.92 21.78 -34.67
N VAL A 451 -0.05 21.79 -33.75
CA VAL A 451 -1.07 20.72 -33.66
C VAL A 451 -2.28 21.01 -34.54
N GLY A 452 -2.31 22.18 -35.24
CA GLY A 452 -3.32 22.52 -36.26
C GLY A 452 -4.68 22.88 -35.63
N LEU A 453 -4.66 23.79 -34.68
CA LEU A 453 -5.84 24.40 -34.07
C LEU A 453 -6.15 25.72 -34.72
#